data_19aa2cc75cb7fdd3499e2d3b7c21a035
#
_entry.id   19aa2cc75cb7fdd3499e2d3b7c21a035
#
_cell.length_a   1.000
_cell.length_b   1.000
_cell.length_c   1.000
_cell.angle_alpha   90.00
_cell.angle_beta   90.00
_cell.angle_gamma   90.00
#
_symmetry.space_group_name_H-M   'P 1'
#
loop_
_entity.id
_entity.type
_entity.pdbx_description
1 polymer ?
#
loop_
_entity_poly.entity_id
_entity_poly.type
_entity_poly.pdbx_seq_one_letter_code
_entity_poly.pdbx_strand_id
1 'polypeptide(L)'
;MIFDNSNAPKHVCVEQAEAKDKEIIVDTLTRAFWDDPMYGWLAKHDAYYGARFRRIFDIYWKNFALPFEQIWTTEDRLGAALWSPPNCWKLGIVEELLFLPEWIAVTGVKNLYSRWRAIEKVQAKHPKIP
;
A
#
# COMPACT_ATOMS: atom_id res chain seq x y z
N MET A 1 37.94 5.10 25.73
CA MET A 1 36.96 4.33 24.95
C MET A 1 36.65 5.11 23.69
N ILE A 2 37.23 4.69 22.59
CA ILE A 2 36.98 5.33 21.30
C ILE A 2 35.75 4.64 20.73
N PHE A 3 34.63 5.35 20.64
CA PHE A 3 33.45 4.86 19.91
C PHE A 3 33.77 4.90 18.42
N ASP A 4 33.90 3.73 17.81
CA ASP A 4 33.98 3.60 16.38
C ASP A 4 32.67 4.07 15.75
N ASN A 5 32.69 5.24 15.13
CA ASN A 5 31.54 5.87 14.51
C ASN A 5 31.30 5.33 13.08
N SER A 6 31.93 4.19 12.72
CA SER A 6 31.81 3.56 11.41
C SER A 6 30.39 3.00 11.15
N ASN A 7 29.55 2.90 12.19
CA ASN A 7 28.14 2.47 12.13
C ASN A 7 27.14 3.63 12.31
N ALA A 8 27.55 4.88 12.13
CA ALA A 8 26.58 5.96 12.07
C ALA A 8 25.60 5.66 10.92
N PRO A 9 24.27 5.75 11.17
CA PRO A 9 23.31 5.50 10.09
C PRO A 9 23.62 6.46 8.93
N LYS A 10 23.83 5.89 7.75
CA LYS A 10 23.95 6.71 6.54
C LYS A 10 22.73 7.60 6.46
N HIS A 11 22.91 8.90 6.36
CA HIS A 11 21.81 9.82 6.12
C HIS A 11 21.12 9.41 4.82
N VAL A 12 19.92 8.89 4.93
CA VAL A 12 19.09 8.56 3.78
C VAL A 12 18.28 9.81 3.43
N CYS A 13 18.50 10.33 2.23
CA CYS A 13 17.67 11.43 1.74
C CYS A 13 16.29 10.92 1.38
N VAL A 14 15.27 11.61 1.88
CA VAL A 14 13.86 11.34 1.57
C VAL A 14 13.35 12.47 0.69
N GLU A 15 12.70 12.11 -0.40
CA GLU A 15 12.14 13.05 -1.35
C GLU A 15 10.68 12.69 -1.69
N GLN A 16 9.93 13.68 -2.16
CA GLN A 16 8.58 13.47 -2.66
C GLN A 16 8.66 12.77 -4.02
N ALA A 17 7.90 11.69 -4.19
CA ALA A 17 7.85 10.97 -5.45
C ALA A 17 6.88 11.62 -6.43
N GLU A 18 7.20 11.49 -7.70
CA GLU A 18 6.35 11.94 -8.82
C GLU A 18 5.61 10.76 -9.46
N ALA A 19 4.64 11.06 -10.30
CA ALA A 19 3.85 10.04 -11.01
C ALA A 19 4.72 9.09 -11.84
N LYS A 20 5.86 9.57 -12.36
CA LYS A 20 6.83 8.75 -13.12
C LYS A 20 7.49 7.65 -12.28
N ASP A 21 7.55 7.82 -10.96
CA ASP A 21 8.20 6.89 -10.03
C ASP A 21 7.29 5.70 -9.65
N LYS A 22 6.04 5.67 -10.14
CA LYS A 22 5.02 4.70 -9.79
C LYS A 22 5.52 3.25 -9.84
N GLU A 23 6.07 2.84 -10.97
CA GLU A 23 6.42 1.45 -11.21
C GLU A 23 7.47 0.96 -10.21
N ILE A 24 8.51 1.76 -9.99
CA ILE A 24 9.59 1.38 -9.06
C ILE A 24 9.12 1.39 -7.61
N ILE A 25 8.25 2.33 -7.22
CA ILE A 25 7.71 2.40 -5.85
C ILE A 25 6.73 1.25 -5.58
N VAL A 26 5.85 0.95 -6.51
CA VAL A 26 4.93 -0.20 -6.39
C VAL A 26 5.71 -1.50 -6.30
N ASP A 27 6.79 -1.66 -7.06
CA ASP A 27 7.68 -2.83 -6.96
C ASP A 27 8.40 -2.89 -5.61
N THR A 28 8.87 -1.77 -5.10
CA THR A 28 9.52 -1.69 -3.79
C THR A 28 8.57 -2.12 -2.68
N LEU A 29 7.34 -1.60 -2.67
CA LEU A 29 6.31 -1.97 -1.70
C LEU A 29 5.90 -3.45 -1.85
N THR A 30 5.74 -3.93 -3.08
CA THR A 30 5.42 -5.34 -3.35
C THR A 30 6.46 -6.28 -2.74
N ARG A 31 7.74 -5.97 -2.90
CA ARG A 31 8.82 -6.78 -2.32
C ARG A 31 8.88 -6.66 -0.80
N ALA A 32 8.71 -5.45 -0.27
CA ALA A 32 8.77 -5.21 1.17
C ALA A 32 7.66 -5.95 1.94
N PHE A 33 6.48 -6.09 1.35
CA PHE A 33 5.32 -6.73 1.98
C PHE A 33 5.05 -8.15 1.48
N TRP A 34 5.96 -8.73 0.69
CA TRP A 34 5.74 -10.04 0.07
C TRP A 34 5.37 -11.16 1.06
N ASP A 35 6.00 -11.15 2.22
CA ASP A 35 5.77 -12.13 3.29
C ASP A 35 4.76 -11.65 4.35
N ASP A 36 4.10 -10.52 4.13
CA ASP A 36 3.09 -10.01 5.07
C ASP A 36 1.83 -10.88 5.02
N PRO A 37 1.40 -11.45 6.16
CA PRO A 37 0.28 -12.39 6.19
C PRO A 37 -1.06 -11.74 5.83
N MET A 38 -1.25 -10.45 6.10
CA MET A 38 -2.51 -9.75 5.79
C MET A 38 -2.65 -9.54 4.28
N TYR A 39 -1.63 -9.02 3.64
CA TYR A 39 -1.65 -8.82 2.19
C TYR A 39 -1.63 -10.15 1.42
N GLY A 40 -0.89 -11.13 1.93
CA GLY A 40 -0.91 -12.49 1.39
C GLY A 40 -2.30 -13.14 1.48
N TRP A 41 -3.04 -12.85 2.53
CA TRP A 41 -4.41 -13.33 2.68
C TRP A 41 -5.40 -12.61 1.74
N LEU A 42 -5.19 -11.30 1.46
CA LEU A 42 -6.03 -10.53 0.54
C LEU A 42 -5.94 -11.06 -0.89
N ALA A 43 -4.75 -11.33 -1.38
CA ALA A 43 -4.52 -11.77 -2.75
C ALA A 43 -4.93 -13.25 -2.92
N LYS A 44 -5.68 -13.53 -3.98
CA LYS A 44 -6.04 -14.91 -4.31
C LYS A 44 -4.79 -15.72 -4.68
N HIS A 45 -4.64 -16.88 -4.05
CA HIS A 45 -3.56 -17.82 -4.33
C HIS A 45 -3.88 -18.69 -5.55
N ASP A 46 -3.47 -18.23 -6.71
CA ASP A 46 -3.57 -18.95 -7.98
C ASP A 46 -2.34 -18.66 -8.86
N ALA A 47 -2.37 -19.05 -10.13
CA ALA A 47 -1.29 -18.81 -11.09
C ALA A 47 -0.95 -17.30 -11.26
N TYR A 48 -1.85 -16.42 -10.89
CA TYR A 48 -1.70 -14.95 -11.00
C TYR A 48 -1.39 -14.27 -9.68
N TYR A 49 -1.03 -15.02 -8.64
CA TYR A 49 -0.83 -14.49 -7.28
C TYR A 49 0.11 -13.28 -7.24
N GLY A 50 1.25 -13.33 -7.90
CA GLY A 50 2.20 -12.21 -7.93
C GLY A 50 1.62 -10.92 -8.52
N ALA A 51 0.89 -11.04 -9.62
CA ALA A 51 0.21 -9.91 -10.24
C ALA A 51 -0.93 -9.37 -9.36
N ARG A 52 -1.68 -10.24 -8.69
CA ARG A 52 -2.74 -9.87 -7.75
C ARG A 52 -2.19 -9.15 -6.53
N PHE A 53 -1.10 -9.65 -5.97
CA PHE A 53 -0.42 -9.05 -4.84
C PHE A 53 0.08 -7.64 -5.16
N ARG A 54 0.78 -7.48 -6.29
CA ARG A 54 1.26 -6.19 -6.77
C ARG A 54 0.14 -5.18 -6.98
N ARG A 55 -1.01 -5.61 -7.46
CA ARG A 55 -2.18 -4.76 -7.69
C ARG A 55 -2.70 -4.10 -6.43
N ILE A 56 -2.49 -4.66 -5.24
CA ILE A 56 -2.85 -4.03 -3.97
C ILE A 56 -2.17 -2.66 -3.84
N PHE A 57 -0.87 -2.61 -4.11
CA PHE A 57 -0.09 -1.36 -4.00
C PHE A 57 -0.38 -0.39 -5.14
N ASP A 58 -0.73 -0.92 -6.31
CA ASP A 58 -1.22 -0.12 -7.43
C ASP A 58 -2.54 0.60 -7.09
N ILE A 59 -3.45 -0.08 -6.41
CA ILE A 59 -4.70 0.51 -5.90
C ILE A 59 -4.40 1.59 -4.85
N TYR A 60 -3.51 1.32 -3.90
CA TYR A 60 -3.14 2.30 -2.88
C TYR A 60 -2.46 3.54 -3.49
N TRP A 61 -1.59 3.34 -4.46
CA TRP A 61 -0.99 4.44 -5.20
C TRP A 61 -2.04 5.35 -5.83
N LYS A 62 -2.94 4.78 -6.61
CA LYS A 62 -3.95 5.53 -7.36
C LYS A 62 -4.97 6.23 -6.49
N ASN A 63 -5.43 5.56 -5.44
CA ASN A 63 -6.65 5.97 -4.74
C ASN A 63 -6.37 6.71 -3.44
N PHE A 64 -5.25 6.41 -2.79
CA PHE A 64 -4.98 6.91 -1.45
C PHE A 64 -3.75 7.82 -1.35
N ALA A 65 -2.86 7.75 -2.32
CA ALA A 65 -1.61 8.51 -2.25
C ALA A 65 -1.51 9.58 -3.35
N LEU A 66 -1.68 9.20 -4.61
CA LEU A 66 -1.53 10.11 -5.75
C LEU A 66 -2.48 11.33 -5.68
N PRO A 67 -3.77 11.19 -5.34
CA PRO A 67 -4.69 12.33 -5.29
C PRO A 67 -4.30 13.39 -4.26
N PHE A 68 -3.49 13.03 -3.27
CA PHE A 68 -3.06 13.92 -2.20
C PHE A 68 -1.59 14.32 -2.32
N GLU A 69 -0.89 13.84 -3.34
CA GLU A 69 0.54 14.08 -3.56
C GLU A 69 1.41 13.72 -2.34
N GLN A 70 0.96 12.76 -1.52
CA GLN A 70 1.62 12.34 -0.29
C GLN A 70 2.36 11.01 -0.47
N ILE A 71 3.26 10.99 -1.43
CA ILE A 71 4.10 9.84 -1.74
C ILE A 71 5.56 10.23 -1.51
N TRP A 72 6.21 9.50 -0.64
CA TRP A 72 7.59 9.75 -0.25
C TRP A 72 8.45 8.53 -0.52
N THR A 73 9.66 8.75 -0.97
CA THR A 73 10.62 7.68 -1.28
C THR A 73 12.03 8.09 -0.90
N THR A 74 12.88 7.10 -0.71
CA THR A 74 14.30 7.33 -0.54
C THR A 74 14.97 7.59 -1.89
N GLU A 75 16.08 8.30 -1.89
CA GLU A 75 16.86 8.61 -3.11
C GLU A 75 17.20 7.36 -3.92
N ASP A 76 17.53 6.27 -3.24
CA ASP A 76 17.84 4.97 -3.83
C ASP A 76 16.61 4.13 -4.22
N ARG A 77 15.38 4.63 -3.96
CA ARG A 77 14.11 3.94 -4.22
C ARG A 77 13.91 2.62 -3.44
N LEU A 78 14.70 2.38 -2.40
CA LEU A 78 14.59 1.17 -1.58
C LEU A 78 13.55 1.30 -0.45
N GLY A 79 13.10 2.50 -0.15
CA GLY A 79 12.04 2.78 0.81
C GLY A 79 10.95 3.65 0.21
N ALA A 80 9.71 3.41 0.62
CA ALA A 80 8.57 4.23 0.20
C ALA A 80 7.51 4.32 1.28
N ALA A 81 6.80 5.45 1.30
CA ALA A 81 5.65 5.67 2.17
C ALA A 81 4.52 6.34 1.38
N LEU A 82 3.34 5.77 1.50
CA LEU A 82 2.10 6.31 0.95
C LEU A 82 1.26 6.84 2.09
N TRP A 83 0.97 8.13 2.08
CA TRP A 83 0.20 8.78 3.13
C TRP A 83 -1.15 9.26 2.62
N SER A 84 -2.17 9.08 3.44
CA SER A 84 -3.48 9.70 3.22
C SER A 84 -3.75 10.74 4.31
N PRO A 85 -4.31 11.91 3.98
CA PRO A 85 -4.72 12.88 4.99
C PRO A 85 -5.74 12.30 5.96
N PRO A 86 -5.86 12.86 7.18
CA PRO A 86 -6.92 12.49 8.10
C PRO A 86 -8.30 12.55 7.43
N ASN A 87 -9.15 11.58 7.71
CA ASN A 87 -10.49 11.41 7.12
C ASN A 87 -10.55 11.09 5.61
N CYS A 88 -9.42 10.93 4.94
CA CYS A 88 -9.35 10.56 3.51
C CYS A 88 -8.93 9.10 3.29
N TRP A 89 -8.85 8.30 4.34
CA TRP A 89 -8.47 6.89 4.28
C TRP A 89 -9.64 5.94 3.98
N LYS A 90 -10.88 6.45 4.02
CA LYS A 90 -12.06 5.71 3.58
C LYS A 90 -12.53 6.24 2.24
N LEU A 91 -12.84 5.31 1.35
CA LEU A 91 -13.53 5.62 0.11
C LEU A 91 -15.02 5.84 0.37
N GLY A 92 -15.64 6.71 -0.39
CA GLY A 92 -17.10 6.81 -0.45
C GLY A 92 -17.71 5.60 -1.19
N ILE A 93 -19.03 5.42 -1.07
CA ILE A 93 -19.74 4.30 -1.72
C ILE A 93 -19.54 4.30 -3.24
N VAL A 94 -19.50 5.48 -3.87
CA VAL A 94 -19.33 5.61 -5.32
C VAL A 94 -17.92 5.17 -5.71
N GLU A 95 -16.91 5.62 -4.99
CA GLU A 95 -15.51 5.24 -5.23
C GLU A 95 -15.31 3.75 -4.97
N GLU A 96 -15.90 3.18 -3.93
CA GLU A 96 -15.84 1.74 -3.66
C GLU A 96 -16.41 0.91 -4.82
N LEU A 97 -17.53 1.35 -5.41
CA LEU A 97 -18.12 0.69 -6.57
C LEU A 97 -17.25 0.83 -7.82
N LEU A 98 -16.63 2.00 -8.04
CA LEU A 98 -15.73 2.22 -9.16
C LEU A 98 -14.46 1.36 -9.08
N PHE A 99 -13.96 1.08 -7.89
CA PHE A 99 -12.77 0.26 -7.66
C PHE A 99 -13.05 -1.24 -7.46
N LEU A 100 -14.32 -1.62 -7.46
CA LEU A 100 -14.72 -3.02 -7.31
C LEU A 100 -14.05 -3.96 -8.31
N PRO A 101 -13.93 -3.64 -9.63
CA PRO A 101 -13.21 -4.49 -10.57
C PRO A 101 -11.74 -4.71 -10.21
N GLU A 102 -11.07 -3.69 -9.68
CA GLU A 102 -9.67 -3.80 -9.25
C GLU A 102 -9.52 -4.70 -8.03
N TRP A 103 -10.42 -4.60 -7.07
CA TRP A 103 -10.45 -5.50 -5.91
C TRP A 103 -10.79 -6.94 -6.28
N ILE A 104 -11.69 -7.14 -7.23
CA ILE A 104 -11.96 -8.47 -7.80
C ILE A 104 -10.70 -9.06 -8.43
N ALA A 105 -9.90 -8.25 -9.12
CA ALA A 105 -8.63 -8.68 -9.67
C ALA A 105 -7.59 -9.10 -8.60
N VAL A 106 -7.70 -8.58 -7.38
CA VAL A 106 -6.87 -8.96 -6.23
C VAL A 106 -7.39 -10.23 -5.56
N THR A 107 -8.63 -10.22 -5.13
CA THR A 107 -9.22 -11.24 -4.25
C THR A 107 -9.82 -12.42 -4.98
N GLY A 108 -10.15 -12.25 -6.26
CA GLY A 108 -11.05 -13.14 -7.00
C GLY A 108 -12.51 -12.95 -6.58
N VAL A 109 -13.43 -13.32 -7.44
CA VAL A 109 -14.88 -13.11 -7.24
C VAL A 109 -15.39 -13.83 -5.98
N LYS A 110 -14.96 -15.07 -5.76
CA LYS A 110 -15.43 -15.91 -4.63
C LYS A 110 -15.03 -15.36 -3.26
N ASN A 111 -13.89 -14.73 -3.18
CA ASN A 111 -13.33 -14.25 -1.91
C ASN A 111 -13.65 -12.78 -1.61
N LEU A 112 -14.17 -12.05 -2.57
CA LEU A 112 -14.38 -10.61 -2.46
C LEU A 112 -15.22 -10.24 -1.23
N TYR A 113 -16.35 -10.90 -1.04
CA TYR A 113 -17.27 -10.59 0.06
C TYR A 113 -16.63 -10.85 1.43
N SER A 114 -15.98 -12.00 1.62
CA SER A 114 -15.35 -12.34 2.90
C SER A 114 -14.19 -11.40 3.23
N ARG A 115 -13.40 -11.00 2.22
CA ARG A 115 -12.28 -10.07 2.37
C ARG A 115 -12.78 -8.67 2.72
N TRP A 116 -13.80 -8.19 2.01
CA TRP A 116 -14.40 -6.91 2.28
C TRP A 116 -14.98 -6.83 3.71
N ARG A 117 -15.75 -7.81 4.12
CA ARG A 117 -16.31 -7.88 5.48
C ARG A 117 -15.22 -7.85 6.56
N ALA A 118 -14.10 -8.50 6.34
CA ALA A 118 -12.99 -8.47 7.29
C ALA A 118 -12.31 -7.10 7.35
N ILE A 119 -12.12 -6.44 6.22
CA ILE A 119 -11.57 -5.08 6.16
C ILE A 119 -12.49 -4.10 6.87
N GLU A 120 -13.80 -4.15 6.65
CA GLU A 120 -14.77 -3.31 7.37
C GLU A 120 -14.68 -3.47 8.89
N LYS A 121 -14.53 -4.71 9.38
CA LYS A 121 -14.36 -4.97 10.82
C LYS A 121 -13.09 -4.35 11.38
N VAL A 122 -11.98 -4.39 10.63
CA VAL A 122 -10.72 -3.75 11.02
C VAL A 122 -10.88 -2.23 11.02
N GLN A 123 -11.47 -1.68 9.98
CA GLN A 123 -11.72 -0.23 9.87
C GLN A 123 -12.64 0.31 10.97
N ALA A 124 -13.63 -0.48 11.40
CA ALA A 124 -14.52 -0.10 12.50
C ALA A 124 -13.79 0.06 13.84
N LYS A 125 -12.63 -0.57 13.99
CA LYS A 125 -11.76 -0.46 15.17
C LYS A 125 -10.71 0.63 15.04
N HIS A 126 -10.67 1.35 13.95
CA HIS A 126 -9.73 2.45 13.76
C HIS A 126 -9.99 3.54 14.82
N PRO A 127 -8.96 4.04 15.51
CA PRO A 127 -9.14 5.09 16.51
C PRO A 127 -9.85 6.30 15.90
N LYS A 128 -10.94 6.71 16.53
CA LYS A 128 -11.56 7.99 16.21
C LYS A 128 -10.73 9.07 16.86
N ILE A 129 -9.97 9.79 16.07
CA ILE A 129 -9.25 10.96 16.54
C ILE A 129 -10.29 12.06 16.77
N PRO A 130 -10.35 12.64 17.97
CA PRO A 130 -11.28 13.73 18.26
C PRO A 130 -10.96 14.98 17.44
#